data_4861716368529ba44b2ba75ad42a43e6
#
_entry.id   4861716368529ba44b2ba75ad42a43e6
#
_cell.length_a   1.000
_cell.length_b   1.000
_cell.length_c   1.000
_cell.angle_alpha   90.00
_cell.angle_beta   90.00
_cell.angle_gamma   90.00
#
_symmetry.space_group_name_H-M   'P 1'
#
loop_
_entity.id
_entity.type
_entity.pdbx_description
1 polymer ?
#
loop_
_entity_poly.entity_id
_entity_poly.type
_entity_poly.pdbx_seq_one_letter_code
_entity_poly.pdbx_strand_id
1 'polypeptide(L)'
;MASDAPLPAARWHAGERRTGLLIAILGGACLAYLLLYAFVTLHRGARFPFGDFFALWSYARIASSHSPAALYDPAALHAAQVALGMDPGQQNPFPYPPSFLLILWPLGSLSYLSAYAVWIAATFALYVWAMVERKARALSLAIAILAPTSTIMLVAGQSGFLAGALAIGGLRLVRTRPILAGVMLGLLSYKPQLWLLLPFALIAAGAWRCLAAIAMTIAALVILASAAYGWSLWPAWLASLPAYSHAFDEAAVHYQLMPTVTANLQMLGVSLAAARPVQLAIAACIAALIWRAFRGGVTVRARSALLSGTFLATPHAFVYDLPMLTGAITGFVAEKLRSGTDFHSAEIAILIFALAFPALMMWAGPHVPLSTLPELLLFGLVLTHREAAA
;
A
#
# COMPACT_ATOMS: atom_id res chain seq x y z
N MET A 1 8.97 -59.02 8.39
CA MET A 1 9.67 -58.17 7.42
C MET A 1 8.92 -56.83 7.36
N ALA A 2 9.36 -55.87 8.12
CA ALA A 2 8.81 -54.52 8.09
C ALA A 2 9.54 -53.75 7.00
N SER A 3 8.78 -53.15 6.06
CA SER A 3 9.30 -52.35 4.96
C SER A 3 9.79 -51.01 5.53
N ASP A 4 11.08 -50.79 5.53
CA ASP A 4 11.71 -49.49 5.73
C ASP A 4 11.42 -48.63 4.53
N ALA A 5 10.32 -47.86 4.60
CA ALA A 5 10.09 -46.78 3.67
C ALA A 5 10.94 -45.57 4.12
N PRO A 6 11.86 -45.03 3.30
CA PRO A 6 12.65 -43.87 3.69
C PRO A 6 11.75 -42.64 3.82
N LEU A 7 11.87 -41.99 4.97
CA LEU A 7 11.19 -40.77 5.35
C LEU A 7 11.35 -39.64 4.32
N PRO A 8 10.40 -38.72 4.19
CA PRO A 8 10.32 -37.70 3.12
C PRO A 8 11.34 -36.55 3.22
N ALA A 9 12.52 -36.78 3.80
CA ALA A 9 13.57 -35.77 4.01
C ALA A 9 14.08 -35.10 2.72
N ALA A 10 14.14 -35.85 1.60
CA ALA A 10 14.69 -35.34 0.35
C ALA A 10 13.82 -34.26 -0.35
N ARG A 11 12.51 -34.25 -0.11
CA ARG A 11 11.61 -33.25 -0.71
C ARG A 11 11.70 -31.87 -0.03
N TRP A 12 11.94 -31.82 1.27
CA TRP A 12 12.13 -30.59 2.01
C TRP A 12 13.37 -29.81 1.59
N HIS A 13 14.50 -30.49 1.41
CA HIS A 13 15.75 -29.87 0.97
C HIS A 13 15.68 -29.23 -0.41
N ALA A 14 14.89 -29.79 -1.34
CA ALA A 14 14.71 -29.22 -2.67
C ALA A 14 13.84 -27.94 -2.64
N GLY A 15 12.79 -27.90 -1.79
CA GLY A 15 11.94 -26.74 -1.57
C GLY A 15 12.69 -25.59 -0.90
N GLU A 16 13.47 -25.88 0.14
CA GLU A 16 14.29 -24.90 0.86
C GLU A 16 15.36 -24.26 -0.04
N ARG A 17 16.04 -25.05 -0.88
CA ARG A 17 17.02 -24.54 -1.83
C ARG A 17 16.38 -23.60 -2.87
N ARG A 18 15.20 -23.94 -3.41
CA ARG A 18 14.47 -23.09 -4.36
C ARG A 18 14.00 -21.80 -3.70
N THR A 19 13.48 -21.87 -2.48
CA THR A 19 13.08 -20.69 -1.71
C THR A 19 14.27 -19.80 -1.40
N GLY A 20 15.41 -20.39 -0.97
CA GLY A 20 16.65 -19.66 -0.72
C GLY A 20 17.18 -18.96 -1.98
N LEU A 21 17.13 -19.62 -3.14
CA LEU A 21 17.54 -19.04 -4.43
C LEU A 21 16.63 -17.87 -4.83
N LEU A 22 15.32 -18.01 -4.69
CA LEU A 22 14.37 -16.93 -4.97
C LEU A 22 14.60 -15.71 -4.06
N ILE A 23 14.83 -15.93 -2.77
CA ILE A 23 15.18 -14.86 -1.81
C ILE A 23 16.48 -14.19 -2.23
N ALA A 24 17.50 -14.94 -2.63
CA ALA A 24 18.78 -14.40 -3.07
C ALA A 24 18.65 -13.58 -4.36
N ILE A 25 17.88 -14.06 -5.34
CA ILE A 25 17.63 -13.34 -6.62
C ILE A 25 16.88 -12.03 -6.34
N LEU A 26 15.79 -12.08 -5.58
CA LEU A 26 15.00 -10.90 -5.24
C LEU A 26 15.84 -9.89 -4.43
N GLY A 27 16.57 -10.37 -3.42
CA GLY A 27 17.47 -9.54 -2.60
C GLY A 27 18.58 -8.90 -3.42
N GLY A 28 19.19 -9.66 -4.35
CA GLY A 28 20.20 -9.17 -5.27
C GLY A 28 19.64 -8.10 -6.21
N ALA A 29 18.47 -8.31 -6.79
CA ALA A 29 17.80 -7.34 -7.65
C ALA A 29 17.45 -6.04 -6.89
N CYS A 30 16.93 -6.16 -5.66
CA CYS A 30 16.62 -5.00 -4.81
C CYS A 30 17.88 -4.22 -4.45
N LEU A 31 18.95 -4.91 -4.07
CA LEU A 31 20.24 -4.26 -3.76
C LEU A 31 20.82 -3.57 -4.99
N ALA A 32 20.82 -4.21 -6.15
CA ALA A 32 21.28 -3.63 -7.40
C ALA A 32 20.49 -2.36 -7.76
N TYR A 33 19.17 -2.38 -7.59
CA TYR A 33 18.31 -1.22 -7.81
C TYR A 33 18.64 -0.08 -6.84
N LEU A 34 18.81 -0.36 -5.54
CA LEU A 34 19.19 0.65 -4.54
C LEU A 34 20.57 1.27 -4.83
N LEU A 35 21.55 0.44 -5.21
CA LEU A 35 22.88 0.92 -5.58
C LEU A 35 22.85 1.79 -6.84
N LEU A 36 22.10 1.38 -7.86
CA LEU A 36 21.91 2.16 -9.08
C LEU A 36 21.21 3.48 -8.78
N TYR A 37 20.16 3.46 -7.97
CA TYR A 37 19.47 4.68 -7.56
C TYR A 37 20.39 5.63 -6.79
N ALA A 38 21.13 5.13 -5.81
CA ALA A 38 22.09 5.90 -5.04
C ALA A 38 23.17 6.52 -5.95
N PHE A 39 23.70 5.71 -6.88
CA PHE A 39 24.69 6.16 -7.87
C PHE A 39 24.15 7.30 -8.73
N VAL A 40 22.96 7.12 -9.33
CA VAL A 40 22.34 8.14 -10.19
C VAL A 40 22.04 9.43 -9.40
N THR A 41 21.52 9.29 -8.17
CA THR A 41 21.18 10.42 -7.31
C THR A 41 22.42 11.23 -6.90
N LEU A 42 23.49 10.54 -6.52
CA LEU A 42 24.77 11.16 -6.17
C LEU A 42 25.41 11.87 -7.37
N HIS A 43 25.39 11.22 -8.55
CA HIS A 43 25.96 11.82 -9.77
C HIS A 43 25.19 13.03 -10.27
N ARG A 44 23.87 13.07 -10.06
CA ARG A 44 23.02 14.22 -10.43
C ARG A 44 23.07 15.36 -9.42
N GLY A 45 23.74 15.19 -8.27
CA GLY A 45 23.82 16.20 -7.22
C GLY A 45 22.46 16.62 -6.68
N ALA A 46 21.48 15.68 -6.64
CA ALA A 46 20.13 15.97 -6.22
C ALA A 46 20.11 16.54 -4.79
N ARG A 47 19.56 17.73 -4.61
CA ARG A 47 19.41 18.39 -3.31
C ARG A 47 18.49 17.59 -2.39
N PHE A 48 17.50 16.91 -2.97
CA PHE A 48 16.53 16.06 -2.27
C PHE A 48 16.53 14.66 -2.88
N PRO A 49 17.37 13.74 -2.36
CA PRO A 49 17.58 12.41 -2.96
C PRO A 49 16.34 11.51 -2.98
N PHE A 50 15.35 11.78 -2.13
CA PHE A 50 14.10 11.00 -2.03
C PHE A 50 12.93 11.91 -2.41
N GLY A 51 12.78 12.14 -3.72
CA GLY A 51 11.92 13.20 -4.29
C GLY A 51 10.48 13.19 -3.77
N ASP A 52 9.85 12.03 -3.68
CA ASP A 52 8.47 11.92 -3.19
C ASP A 52 8.36 12.19 -1.68
N PHE A 53 9.41 11.88 -0.90
CA PHE A 53 9.45 12.23 0.52
C PHE A 53 9.48 13.75 0.74
N PHE A 54 10.04 14.50 -0.22
CA PHE A 54 10.04 15.96 -0.15
C PHE A 54 8.61 16.51 0.02
N ALA A 55 7.63 15.92 -0.66
CA ALA A 55 6.24 16.31 -0.52
C ALA A 55 5.78 16.20 0.95
N LEU A 56 5.96 15.02 1.58
CA LEU A 56 5.54 14.78 2.98
C LEU A 56 6.24 15.70 3.97
N TRP A 57 7.56 15.88 3.81
CA TRP A 57 8.34 16.77 4.66
C TRP A 57 7.94 18.24 4.47
N SER A 58 7.74 18.69 3.22
CA SER A 58 7.32 20.06 2.92
C SER A 58 5.95 20.39 3.51
N TYR A 59 4.99 19.46 3.45
CA TYR A 59 3.67 19.65 4.07
C TYR A 59 3.77 19.87 5.58
N ALA A 60 4.57 19.02 6.26
CA ALA A 60 4.80 19.16 7.69
C ALA A 60 5.48 20.50 8.01
N ARG A 61 6.47 20.89 7.23
CA ARG A 61 7.24 22.14 7.41
C ARG A 61 6.35 23.37 7.20
N ILE A 62 5.56 23.39 6.13
CA ILE A 62 4.64 24.48 5.80
C ILE A 62 3.54 24.58 6.88
N ALA A 63 2.95 23.47 7.31
CA ALA A 63 1.95 23.47 8.37
C ALA A 63 2.47 24.03 9.71
N SER A 64 3.78 23.88 9.98
CA SER A 64 4.41 24.35 11.21
C SER A 64 4.88 25.80 11.15
N SER A 65 5.24 26.31 9.95
CA SER A 65 5.87 27.63 9.78
C SER A 65 4.97 28.68 9.11
N HIS A 66 3.88 28.26 8.48
CA HIS A 66 2.91 29.10 7.76
C HIS A 66 1.48 28.76 8.18
N SER A 67 0.50 29.43 7.59
CA SER A 67 -0.89 29.01 7.79
C SER A 67 -1.11 27.61 7.18
N PRO A 68 -1.64 26.63 7.91
CA PRO A 68 -1.97 25.30 7.37
C PRO A 68 -2.95 25.36 6.18
N ALA A 69 -3.73 26.45 6.03
CA ALA A 69 -4.62 26.68 4.90
C ALA A 69 -3.87 26.78 3.55
N ALA A 70 -2.61 27.22 3.56
CA ALA A 70 -1.77 27.27 2.36
C ALA A 70 -1.58 25.89 1.70
N LEU A 71 -1.77 24.79 2.44
CA LEU A 71 -1.68 23.43 1.88
C LEU A 71 -2.79 23.11 0.88
N TYR A 72 -3.94 23.77 1.00
CA TYR A 72 -5.10 23.57 0.12
C TYR A 72 -5.28 24.68 -0.93
N ASP A 73 -4.36 25.63 -0.96
CA ASP A 73 -4.23 26.63 -2.03
C ASP A 73 -3.06 26.20 -2.93
N PRO A 74 -3.30 25.78 -4.19
CA PRO A 74 -2.25 25.28 -5.08
C PRO A 74 -1.11 26.29 -5.32
N ALA A 75 -1.43 27.58 -5.43
CA ALA A 75 -0.43 28.62 -5.70
C ALA A 75 0.42 28.90 -4.47
N ALA A 76 -0.21 29.01 -3.27
CA ALA A 76 0.48 29.23 -2.02
C ALA A 76 1.35 28.03 -1.63
N LEU A 77 0.85 26.79 -1.83
CA LEU A 77 1.60 25.56 -1.58
C LEU A 77 2.82 25.48 -2.50
N HIS A 78 2.64 25.69 -3.80
CA HIS A 78 3.73 25.67 -4.77
C HIS A 78 4.81 26.70 -4.43
N ALA A 79 4.42 27.96 -4.17
CA ALA A 79 5.36 29.00 -3.80
C ALA A 79 6.16 28.64 -2.52
N ALA A 80 5.49 28.10 -1.49
CA ALA A 80 6.14 27.66 -0.26
C ALA A 80 7.12 26.48 -0.50
N GLN A 81 6.75 25.52 -1.36
CA GLN A 81 7.62 24.40 -1.72
C GLN A 81 8.84 24.84 -2.52
N VAL A 82 8.69 25.79 -3.43
CA VAL A 82 9.81 26.40 -4.17
C VAL A 82 10.74 27.15 -3.22
N ALA A 83 10.20 27.88 -2.25
CA ALA A 83 10.99 28.55 -1.20
C ALA A 83 11.80 27.55 -0.34
N LEU A 84 11.29 26.32 -0.14
CA LEU A 84 11.99 25.22 0.50
C LEU A 84 13.04 24.56 -0.42
N GLY A 85 13.08 24.91 -1.71
CA GLY A 85 14.06 24.47 -2.69
C GLY A 85 13.57 23.40 -3.65
N MET A 86 12.27 23.25 -3.83
CA MET A 86 11.69 22.47 -4.93
C MET A 86 11.99 23.13 -6.27
N ASP A 87 12.16 22.31 -7.30
CA ASP A 87 12.23 22.81 -8.68
C ASP A 87 10.89 23.51 -9.04
N PRO A 88 10.92 24.76 -9.56
CA PRO A 88 9.71 25.49 -9.96
C PRO A 88 8.86 24.77 -11.00
N GLY A 89 9.44 23.86 -11.80
CA GLY A 89 8.70 23.04 -12.76
C GLY A 89 7.97 21.84 -12.16
N GLN A 90 8.24 21.52 -10.89
CA GLN A 90 7.58 20.42 -10.18
C GLN A 90 6.33 20.89 -9.45
N GLN A 91 5.39 19.98 -9.25
CA GLN A 91 4.20 20.21 -8.44
C GLN A 91 3.97 19.03 -7.50
N ASN A 92 3.79 19.34 -6.21
CA ASN A 92 3.46 18.35 -5.18
C ASN A 92 2.22 18.81 -4.41
N PRO A 93 1.00 18.58 -4.95
CA PRO A 93 -0.24 18.99 -4.30
C PRO A 93 -0.50 18.17 -3.04
N PHE A 94 -1.26 18.74 -2.08
CA PHE A 94 -1.64 18.07 -0.84
C PHE A 94 -3.06 17.50 -0.92
N PRO A 95 -3.25 16.21 -1.28
CA PRO A 95 -4.57 15.62 -1.45
C PRO A 95 -5.19 15.08 -0.16
N TYR A 96 -4.40 15.07 0.92
CA TYR A 96 -4.76 14.38 2.16
C TYR A 96 -5.71 15.20 3.02
N PRO A 97 -6.59 14.53 3.83
CA PRO A 97 -7.40 15.23 4.82
C PRO A 97 -6.53 15.90 5.91
N PRO A 98 -7.04 16.96 6.59
CA PRO A 98 -6.30 17.66 7.63
C PRO A 98 -5.76 16.78 8.75
N SER A 99 -6.43 15.65 9.02
CA SER A 99 -6.01 14.68 10.02
C SER A 99 -4.64 14.03 9.74
N PHE A 100 -4.20 13.98 8.48
CA PHE A 100 -2.89 13.44 8.16
C PHE A 100 -1.74 14.32 8.67
N LEU A 101 -1.98 15.61 8.83
CA LEU A 101 -1.00 16.54 9.42
C LEU A 101 -0.65 16.18 10.87
N LEU A 102 -1.58 15.55 11.62
CA LEU A 102 -1.30 15.06 12.98
C LEU A 102 -0.20 13.98 13.00
N ILE A 103 -0.07 13.23 11.90
CA ILE A 103 0.97 12.21 11.73
C ILE A 103 2.26 12.83 11.22
N LEU A 104 2.16 13.81 10.33
CA LEU A 104 3.32 14.40 9.65
C LEU A 104 4.01 15.49 10.48
N TRP A 105 3.29 16.20 11.35
CA TRP A 105 3.82 17.42 12.02
C TRP A 105 5.18 17.26 12.71
N PRO A 106 5.54 16.10 13.32
CA PRO A 106 6.85 15.96 13.95
C PRO A 106 8.01 16.09 12.94
N LEU A 107 7.75 15.73 11.68
CA LEU A 107 8.77 15.78 10.61
C LEU A 107 9.12 17.22 10.24
N GLY A 108 8.21 18.17 10.45
CA GLY A 108 8.40 19.57 10.11
C GLY A 108 9.48 20.29 10.94
N SER A 109 9.80 19.79 12.14
CA SER A 109 10.86 20.33 12.99
C SER A 109 12.26 19.79 12.66
N LEU A 110 12.33 18.71 11.88
CA LEU A 110 13.57 18.01 11.55
C LEU A 110 14.19 18.52 10.23
N SER A 111 15.50 18.33 10.08
CA SER A 111 16.14 18.45 8.78
C SER A 111 15.60 17.40 7.82
N TYR A 112 15.68 17.64 6.51
CA TYR A 112 15.14 16.74 5.49
C TYR A 112 15.59 15.27 5.66
N LEU A 113 16.91 15.04 5.81
CA LEU A 113 17.46 13.69 5.94
C LEU A 113 17.10 13.04 7.29
N SER A 114 17.06 13.82 8.38
CA SER A 114 16.64 13.31 9.69
C SER A 114 15.17 12.94 9.68
N ALA A 115 14.32 13.76 9.07
CA ALA A 115 12.90 13.48 8.90
C ALA A 115 12.67 12.20 8.07
N TYR A 116 13.41 12.04 6.97
CA TYR A 116 13.36 10.83 6.15
C TYR A 116 13.75 9.59 6.96
N ALA A 117 14.89 9.65 7.66
CA ALA A 117 15.37 8.51 8.46
C ALA A 117 14.35 8.10 9.53
N VAL A 118 13.78 9.06 10.27
CA VAL A 118 12.74 8.81 11.28
C VAL A 118 11.48 8.23 10.64
N TRP A 119 11.01 8.82 9.55
CA TRP A 119 9.82 8.38 8.83
C TRP A 119 9.93 6.95 8.34
N ILE A 120 11.01 6.65 7.61
CA ILE A 120 11.25 5.30 7.08
C ILE A 120 11.46 4.30 8.20
N ALA A 121 12.29 4.59 9.19
CA ALA A 121 12.54 3.66 10.28
C ALA A 121 11.25 3.31 11.03
N ALA A 122 10.43 4.31 11.39
CA ALA A 122 9.19 4.08 12.13
C ALA A 122 8.15 3.32 11.29
N THR A 123 7.90 3.76 10.04
CA THR A 123 6.87 3.15 9.19
C THR A 123 7.27 1.77 8.70
N PHE A 124 8.55 1.56 8.39
CA PHE A 124 9.08 0.24 8.01
C PHE A 124 9.05 -0.75 9.18
N ALA A 125 9.46 -0.33 10.39
CA ALA A 125 9.38 -1.19 11.57
C ALA A 125 7.93 -1.63 11.86
N LEU A 126 6.97 -0.71 11.75
CA LEU A 126 5.55 -1.01 11.89
C LEU A 126 5.05 -1.96 10.78
N TYR A 127 5.51 -1.76 9.54
CA TYR A 127 5.19 -2.63 8.40
C TYR A 127 5.74 -4.04 8.60
N VAL A 128 7.00 -4.18 8.98
CA VAL A 128 7.61 -5.49 9.27
C VAL A 128 6.85 -6.20 10.39
N TRP A 129 6.49 -5.49 11.47
CA TRP A 129 5.67 -6.05 12.54
C TRP A 129 4.32 -6.57 12.01
N ALA A 130 3.65 -5.80 11.15
CA ALA A 130 2.37 -6.19 10.56
C ALA A 130 2.49 -7.40 9.62
N MET A 131 3.62 -7.53 8.91
CA MET A 131 3.87 -8.59 7.92
C MET A 131 4.22 -9.94 8.54
N VAL A 132 4.86 -9.96 9.74
CA VAL A 132 5.41 -11.19 10.31
C VAL A 132 4.31 -12.17 10.73
N GLU A 133 4.24 -13.30 10.05
CA GLU A 133 3.40 -14.44 10.38
C GLU A 133 4.20 -15.45 11.22
N ARG A 134 3.72 -15.77 12.42
CA ARG A 134 4.50 -16.57 13.41
C ARG A 134 5.01 -17.91 12.86
N LYS A 135 4.18 -18.62 12.08
CA LYS A 135 4.52 -19.95 11.53
C LYS A 135 5.38 -19.88 10.27
N ALA A 136 5.51 -18.70 9.63
CA ALA A 136 6.33 -18.45 8.46
C ALA A 136 7.28 -17.26 8.71
N ARG A 137 7.81 -17.12 9.93
CA ARG A 137 8.50 -15.91 10.38
C ARG A 137 9.66 -15.50 9.47
N ALA A 138 10.57 -16.44 9.19
CA ALA A 138 11.75 -16.14 8.35
C ALA A 138 11.35 -15.71 6.94
N LEU A 139 10.39 -16.41 6.33
CA LEU A 139 9.89 -16.09 4.99
C LEU A 139 9.12 -14.75 4.97
N SER A 140 8.27 -14.48 5.96
CA SER A 140 7.55 -13.21 6.09
C SER A 140 8.51 -12.03 6.24
N LEU A 141 9.57 -12.19 7.05
CA LEU A 141 10.63 -11.20 7.19
C LEU A 141 11.38 -10.99 5.86
N ALA A 142 11.75 -12.08 5.19
CA ALA A 142 12.44 -12.00 3.92
C ALA A 142 11.58 -11.27 2.86
N ILE A 143 10.29 -11.60 2.75
CA ILE A 143 9.37 -10.91 1.83
C ILE A 143 9.23 -9.44 2.24
N ALA A 144 9.01 -9.12 3.52
CA ALA A 144 8.84 -7.75 3.98
C ALA A 144 10.07 -6.87 3.70
N ILE A 145 11.28 -7.43 3.75
CA ILE A 145 12.53 -6.69 3.54
C ILE A 145 12.91 -6.64 2.06
N LEU A 146 12.79 -7.77 1.35
CA LEU A 146 13.36 -7.97 0.03
C LEU A 146 12.36 -7.80 -1.12
N ALA A 147 11.07 -7.58 -0.82
CA ALA A 147 10.09 -7.33 -1.87
C ALA A 147 10.43 -6.04 -2.65
N PRO A 148 10.27 -6.03 -3.98
CA PRO A 148 10.48 -4.82 -4.79
C PRO A 148 9.69 -3.61 -4.29
N THR A 149 8.48 -3.83 -3.75
CA THR A 149 7.69 -2.77 -3.11
C THR A 149 8.42 -2.10 -1.96
N SER A 150 9.20 -2.85 -1.17
CA SER A 150 9.98 -2.28 -0.06
C SER A 150 11.12 -1.41 -0.57
N THR A 151 11.80 -1.84 -1.63
CA THR A 151 12.84 -1.04 -2.30
C THR A 151 12.25 0.25 -2.89
N ILE A 152 11.10 0.17 -3.57
CA ILE A 152 10.39 1.33 -4.11
C ILE A 152 10.05 2.30 -2.97
N MET A 153 9.56 1.79 -1.83
CA MET A 153 9.24 2.63 -0.67
C MET A 153 10.47 3.31 -0.06
N LEU A 154 11.60 2.61 0.02
CA LEU A 154 12.85 3.19 0.50
C LEU A 154 13.35 4.31 -0.43
N VAL A 155 13.15 4.17 -1.74
CA VAL A 155 13.54 5.18 -2.73
C VAL A 155 12.56 6.36 -2.75
N ALA A 156 11.25 6.10 -2.75
CA ALA A 156 10.24 7.14 -2.83
C ALA A 156 10.03 7.89 -1.50
N GLY A 157 10.16 7.19 -0.37
CA GLY A 157 9.88 7.78 0.94
C GLY A 157 8.41 8.07 1.22
N GLN A 158 7.50 7.50 0.40
CA GLN A 158 6.06 7.70 0.52
C GLN A 158 5.43 6.96 1.71
N SER A 159 4.13 7.13 1.91
CA SER A 159 3.39 6.60 3.07
C SER A 159 2.92 5.14 2.92
N GLY A 160 3.41 4.40 1.91
CA GLY A 160 2.94 3.03 1.64
C GLY A 160 3.29 2.02 2.73
N PHE A 161 4.43 2.15 3.40
CA PHE A 161 4.72 1.31 4.58
C PHE A 161 3.72 1.55 5.69
N LEU A 162 3.36 2.81 5.97
CA LEU A 162 2.33 3.14 6.95
C LEU A 162 0.97 2.56 6.55
N ALA A 163 0.54 2.80 5.30
CA ALA A 163 -0.73 2.27 4.79
C ALA A 163 -0.78 0.73 4.87
N GLY A 164 0.28 0.06 4.40
CA GLY A 164 0.41 -1.40 4.48
C GLY A 164 0.37 -1.91 5.92
N ALA A 165 1.12 -1.28 6.82
CA ALA A 165 1.14 -1.65 8.23
C ALA A 165 -0.24 -1.52 8.89
N LEU A 166 -0.93 -0.42 8.66
CA LEU A 166 -2.26 -0.14 9.21
C LEU A 166 -3.30 -1.13 8.67
N ALA A 167 -3.30 -1.39 7.35
CA ALA A 167 -4.23 -2.31 6.72
C ALA A 167 -3.96 -3.77 7.15
N ILE A 168 -2.74 -4.27 6.98
CA ILE A 168 -2.37 -5.67 7.28
C ILE A 168 -2.52 -5.93 8.77
N GLY A 169 -1.89 -5.09 9.61
CA GLY A 169 -1.91 -5.23 11.07
C GLY A 169 -3.31 -5.09 11.64
N GLY A 170 -4.06 -4.09 11.18
CA GLY A 170 -5.45 -3.89 11.58
C GLY A 170 -6.32 -5.10 11.27
N LEU A 171 -6.29 -5.60 10.03
CA LEU A 171 -7.07 -6.77 9.62
C LEU A 171 -6.70 -8.04 10.39
N ARG A 172 -5.43 -8.21 10.76
CA ARG A 172 -4.98 -9.36 11.58
C ARG A 172 -5.53 -9.33 12.99
N LEU A 173 -5.76 -8.14 13.54
CA LEU A 173 -6.20 -7.93 14.92
C LEU A 173 -7.72 -7.91 15.09
N VAL A 174 -8.53 -7.88 14.02
CA VAL A 174 -10.00 -7.74 14.10
C VAL A 174 -10.62 -8.76 15.05
N ARG A 175 -10.17 -10.03 15.00
CA ARG A 175 -10.74 -11.11 15.83
C ARG A 175 -10.21 -11.11 17.27
N THR A 176 -8.97 -10.70 17.50
CA THR A 176 -8.29 -10.86 18.79
C THR A 176 -8.24 -9.56 19.60
N ARG A 177 -8.12 -8.41 18.93
CA ARG A 177 -8.03 -7.07 19.54
C ARG A 177 -8.82 -6.06 18.72
N PRO A 178 -10.18 -6.17 18.67
CA PRO A 178 -11.01 -5.40 17.76
C PRO A 178 -10.89 -3.89 17.92
N ILE A 179 -10.65 -3.39 19.14
CA ILE A 179 -10.47 -1.94 19.37
C ILE A 179 -9.15 -1.47 18.75
N LEU A 180 -8.03 -2.17 18.99
CA LEU A 180 -6.75 -1.82 18.39
C LEU A 180 -6.79 -1.95 16.86
N ALA A 181 -7.47 -2.97 16.34
CA ALA A 181 -7.74 -3.12 14.92
C ALA A 181 -8.47 -1.89 14.36
N GLY A 182 -9.52 -1.45 15.06
CA GLY A 182 -10.30 -0.27 14.68
C GLY A 182 -9.48 1.02 14.72
N VAL A 183 -8.60 1.19 15.71
CA VAL A 183 -7.67 2.33 15.75
C VAL A 183 -6.75 2.31 14.53
N MET A 184 -6.10 1.18 14.24
CA MET A 184 -5.21 1.08 13.08
C MET A 184 -5.95 1.34 11.76
N LEU A 185 -7.09 0.71 11.56
CA LEU A 185 -7.89 0.87 10.35
C LEU A 185 -8.52 2.27 10.26
N GLY A 186 -8.84 2.90 11.38
CA GLY A 186 -9.30 4.29 11.43
C GLY A 186 -8.20 5.29 11.07
N LEU A 187 -6.96 5.05 11.51
CA LEU A 187 -5.80 5.83 11.09
C LEU A 187 -5.55 5.77 9.59
N LEU A 188 -5.91 4.67 8.91
CA LEU A 188 -5.79 4.54 7.46
C LEU A 188 -6.73 5.49 6.68
N SER A 189 -7.69 6.15 7.34
CA SER A 189 -8.61 7.11 6.71
C SER A 189 -7.93 8.31 6.04
N TYR A 190 -6.64 8.52 6.26
CA TYR A 190 -5.86 9.52 5.50
C TYR A 190 -5.71 9.17 4.01
N LYS A 191 -5.95 7.89 3.63
CA LYS A 191 -6.05 7.40 2.24
C LYS A 191 -7.42 6.77 2.01
N PRO A 192 -8.50 7.56 1.89
CA PRO A 192 -9.86 7.06 1.83
C PRO A 192 -10.10 6.12 0.63
N GLN A 193 -9.35 6.28 -0.45
CA GLN A 193 -9.42 5.41 -1.62
C GLN A 193 -9.01 3.95 -1.32
N LEU A 194 -8.09 3.72 -0.39
CA LEU A 194 -7.68 2.37 0.02
C LEU A 194 -8.64 1.73 1.03
N TRP A 195 -9.59 2.52 1.52
CA TRP A 195 -10.54 2.15 2.56
C TRP A 195 -11.90 1.73 1.99
N LEU A 196 -12.11 1.86 0.67
CA LEU A 196 -13.38 1.72 -0.02
C LEU A 196 -14.13 0.42 0.31
N LEU A 197 -13.44 -0.73 0.31
CA LEU A 197 -14.04 -2.06 0.56
C LEU A 197 -14.13 -2.42 2.03
N LEU A 198 -13.41 -1.72 2.91
CA LEU A 198 -13.24 -2.10 4.31
C LEU A 198 -14.55 -2.11 5.11
N PRO A 199 -15.45 -1.10 5.02
CA PRO A 199 -16.72 -1.12 5.73
C PRO A 199 -17.58 -2.33 5.33
N PHE A 200 -17.67 -2.63 4.03
CA PHE A 200 -18.43 -3.78 3.52
C PHE A 200 -17.89 -5.10 4.09
N ALA A 201 -16.57 -5.26 4.09
CA ALA A 201 -15.90 -6.44 4.65
C ALA A 201 -16.20 -6.63 6.14
N LEU A 202 -16.07 -5.57 6.94
CA LEU A 202 -16.26 -5.64 8.39
C LEU A 202 -17.74 -5.80 8.78
N ILE A 203 -18.67 -5.19 8.03
CA ILE A 203 -20.12 -5.40 8.20
C ILE A 203 -20.47 -6.86 7.91
N ALA A 204 -19.99 -7.42 6.79
CA ALA A 204 -20.23 -8.81 6.42
C ALA A 204 -19.69 -9.81 7.45
N ALA A 205 -18.57 -9.45 8.12
CA ALA A 205 -17.98 -10.25 9.20
C ALA A 205 -18.64 -10.03 10.56
N GLY A 206 -19.59 -9.11 10.70
CA GLY A 206 -20.20 -8.75 11.99
C GLY A 206 -19.20 -8.11 12.97
N ALA A 207 -18.14 -7.46 12.49
CA ALA A 207 -17.06 -6.91 13.31
C ALA A 207 -17.40 -5.55 13.94
N TRP A 208 -18.55 -5.46 14.60
CA TRP A 208 -19.15 -4.21 15.10
C TRP A 208 -18.25 -3.44 16.06
N ARG A 209 -17.52 -4.15 16.95
CA ARG A 209 -16.57 -3.50 17.88
C ARG A 209 -15.42 -2.82 17.14
N CYS A 210 -14.95 -3.43 16.06
CA CYS A 210 -13.92 -2.85 15.21
C CYS A 210 -14.47 -1.62 14.45
N LEU A 211 -15.67 -1.73 13.88
CA LEU A 211 -16.34 -0.62 13.20
C LEU A 211 -16.58 0.58 14.14
N ALA A 212 -17.05 0.33 15.35
CA ALA A 212 -17.21 1.39 16.35
C ALA A 212 -15.87 2.06 16.69
N ALA A 213 -14.81 1.29 16.88
CA ALA A 213 -13.48 1.82 17.14
C ALA A 213 -12.92 2.60 15.95
N ILE A 214 -13.19 2.19 14.69
CA ILE A 214 -12.88 2.97 13.48
C ILE A 214 -13.58 4.33 13.54
N ALA A 215 -14.91 4.33 13.75
CA ALA A 215 -15.69 5.56 13.80
C ALA A 215 -15.19 6.52 14.89
N MET A 216 -14.91 5.99 16.08
CA MET A 216 -14.34 6.77 17.19
C MET A 216 -12.95 7.33 16.87
N THR A 217 -12.11 6.55 16.19
CA THR A 217 -10.77 7.01 15.77
C THR A 217 -10.87 8.12 14.75
N ILE A 218 -11.74 7.99 13.75
CA ILE A 218 -11.95 9.04 12.74
C ILE A 218 -12.50 10.31 13.43
N ALA A 219 -13.49 10.18 14.30
CA ALA A 219 -14.03 11.30 15.05
C ALA A 219 -12.95 12.01 15.89
N ALA A 220 -12.11 11.25 16.60
CA ALA A 220 -10.99 11.79 17.36
C ALA A 220 -9.98 12.51 16.45
N LEU A 221 -9.64 11.95 15.30
CA LEU A 221 -8.76 12.58 14.32
C LEU A 221 -9.34 13.90 13.78
N VAL A 222 -10.65 13.93 13.50
CA VAL A 222 -11.34 15.15 13.06
C VAL A 222 -11.29 16.22 14.15
N ILE A 223 -11.62 15.86 15.40
CA ILE A 223 -11.60 16.78 16.53
C ILE A 223 -10.17 17.31 16.78
N LEU A 224 -9.19 16.43 16.85
CA LEU A 224 -7.79 16.80 17.10
C LEU A 224 -7.22 17.69 15.99
N ALA A 225 -7.48 17.34 14.72
CA ALA A 225 -7.03 18.15 13.59
C ALA A 225 -7.71 19.52 13.56
N SER A 226 -9.00 19.58 13.90
CA SER A 226 -9.75 20.85 14.01
C SER A 226 -9.24 21.72 15.15
N ALA A 227 -8.91 21.11 16.29
CA ALA A 227 -8.35 21.83 17.43
C ALA A 227 -6.93 22.35 17.16
N ALA A 228 -6.11 21.56 16.42
CA ALA A 228 -4.72 21.91 16.12
C ALA A 228 -4.59 22.93 14.97
N TYR A 229 -5.42 22.80 13.95
CA TYR A 229 -5.23 23.51 12.66
C TYR A 229 -6.44 24.35 12.23
N GLY A 230 -7.55 24.27 12.94
CA GLY A 230 -8.79 24.97 12.64
C GLY A 230 -9.78 24.16 11.79
N TRP A 231 -11.07 24.34 12.07
CA TRP A 231 -12.16 23.67 11.34
C TRP A 231 -12.22 24.04 9.86
N SER A 232 -11.79 25.24 9.50
CA SER A 232 -11.82 25.76 8.12
C SER A 232 -11.02 24.92 7.12
N LEU A 233 -10.08 24.09 7.60
CA LEU A 233 -9.30 23.21 6.70
C LEU A 233 -10.15 22.10 6.08
N TRP A 234 -11.23 21.64 6.72
CA TRP A 234 -12.09 20.59 6.19
C TRP A 234 -12.84 21.01 4.92
N PRO A 235 -13.59 22.14 4.92
CA PRO A 235 -14.18 22.63 3.68
C PRO A 235 -13.12 23.02 2.64
N ALA A 236 -11.96 23.56 3.04
CA ALA A 236 -10.87 23.86 2.09
C ALA A 236 -10.33 22.59 1.42
N TRP A 237 -10.12 21.51 2.19
CA TRP A 237 -9.75 20.20 1.65
C TRP A 237 -10.79 19.67 0.65
N LEU A 238 -12.06 19.65 1.02
CA LEU A 238 -13.13 19.18 0.13
C LEU A 238 -13.21 20.00 -1.15
N ALA A 239 -13.04 21.32 -1.07
CA ALA A 239 -13.04 22.22 -2.23
C ALA A 239 -11.82 22.02 -3.15
N SER A 240 -10.68 21.54 -2.62
CA SER A 240 -9.47 21.29 -3.41
C SER A 240 -9.50 19.97 -4.20
N LEU A 241 -10.33 18.99 -3.79
CA LEU A 241 -10.36 17.65 -4.39
C LEU A 241 -10.68 17.64 -5.90
N PRO A 242 -11.63 18.44 -6.45
CA PRO A 242 -11.88 18.47 -7.89
C PRO A 242 -10.67 18.95 -8.69
N ALA A 243 -10.01 20.02 -8.23
CA ALA A 243 -8.81 20.56 -8.89
C ALA A 243 -7.65 19.55 -8.87
N TYR A 244 -7.48 18.86 -7.74
CA TYR A 244 -6.51 17.78 -7.60
C TYR A 244 -6.80 16.64 -8.58
N SER A 245 -8.07 16.18 -8.66
CA SER A 245 -8.45 15.11 -9.58
C SER A 245 -8.20 15.51 -11.03
N HIS A 246 -8.55 16.74 -11.41
CA HIS A 246 -8.35 17.27 -12.76
C HIS A 246 -6.88 17.35 -13.15
N ALA A 247 -6.05 17.92 -12.29
CA ALA A 247 -4.59 17.99 -12.51
C ALA A 247 -3.96 16.60 -12.65
N PHE A 248 -4.51 15.61 -11.94
CA PHE A 248 -4.07 14.24 -12.01
C PHE A 248 -4.49 13.52 -13.29
N ASP A 249 -5.72 13.78 -13.74
CA ASP A 249 -6.28 13.22 -14.97
C ASP A 249 -5.56 13.77 -16.23
N GLU A 250 -5.02 14.98 -16.17
CA GLU A 250 -4.22 15.58 -17.26
C GLU A 250 -2.79 15.05 -17.32
N ALA A 251 -2.26 14.56 -16.21
CA ALA A 251 -0.89 14.06 -16.13
C ALA A 251 -0.78 12.58 -16.55
N ALA A 252 -1.05 12.29 -17.83
CA ALA A 252 -1.04 10.94 -18.42
C ALA A 252 0.24 10.10 -18.08
N VAL A 253 1.34 10.76 -17.76
CA VAL A 253 2.61 10.14 -17.37
C VAL A 253 2.51 9.33 -16.06
N HIS A 254 1.51 9.61 -15.25
CA HIS A 254 1.32 8.91 -13.98
C HIS A 254 0.55 7.59 -14.10
N TYR A 255 -0.21 7.37 -15.18
CA TYR A 255 -1.02 6.15 -15.32
C TYR A 255 -0.21 4.87 -15.30
N GLN A 256 1.01 4.90 -15.84
CA GLN A 256 1.93 3.76 -15.79
C GLN A 256 2.28 3.29 -14.37
N LEU A 257 2.23 4.19 -13.38
CA LEU A 257 2.53 3.90 -11.98
C LEU A 257 1.28 3.59 -11.15
N MET A 258 0.10 3.56 -11.78
CA MET A 258 -1.18 3.33 -11.12
C MET A 258 -1.70 1.91 -11.40
N PRO A 259 -1.69 1.00 -10.41
CA PRO A 259 -2.25 -0.34 -10.54
C PRO A 259 -3.79 -0.31 -10.40
N THR A 260 -4.48 0.40 -11.30
CA THR A 260 -5.93 0.55 -11.28
C THR A 260 -6.55 0.30 -12.65
N VAL A 261 -7.81 -0.17 -12.65
CA VAL A 261 -8.53 -0.46 -13.90
C VAL A 261 -8.68 0.82 -14.74
N THR A 262 -9.02 1.93 -14.10
CA THR A 262 -9.14 3.22 -14.80
C THR A 262 -7.85 3.60 -15.52
N ALA A 263 -6.70 3.52 -14.85
CA ALA A 263 -5.41 3.86 -15.45
C ALA A 263 -5.08 2.95 -16.64
N ASN A 264 -5.30 1.62 -16.51
CA ASN A 264 -5.08 0.70 -17.63
C ASN A 264 -5.96 0.99 -18.84
N LEU A 265 -7.25 1.29 -18.63
CA LEU A 265 -8.16 1.66 -19.70
C LEU A 265 -7.73 2.96 -20.39
N GLN A 266 -7.27 3.95 -19.63
CA GLN A 266 -6.75 5.19 -20.20
C GLN A 266 -5.45 4.97 -21.00
N MET A 267 -4.55 4.09 -20.55
CA MET A 267 -3.37 3.68 -21.32
C MET A 267 -3.73 2.97 -22.63
N LEU A 268 -4.90 2.31 -22.68
CA LEU A 268 -5.47 1.72 -23.91
C LEU A 268 -6.22 2.74 -24.78
N GLY A 269 -6.22 4.03 -24.43
CA GLY A 269 -6.90 5.08 -25.17
C GLY A 269 -8.41 5.22 -24.87
N VAL A 270 -8.92 4.51 -23.86
CA VAL A 270 -10.30 4.65 -23.42
C VAL A 270 -10.46 5.98 -22.67
N SER A 271 -11.46 6.79 -23.05
CA SER A 271 -11.73 8.06 -22.38
C SER A 271 -12.08 7.84 -20.89
N LEU A 272 -11.73 8.80 -20.04
CA LEU A 272 -12.06 8.76 -18.62
C LEU A 272 -13.56 8.61 -18.37
N ALA A 273 -14.39 9.24 -19.18
CA ALA A 273 -15.85 9.14 -19.11
C ALA A 273 -16.35 7.71 -19.34
N ALA A 274 -15.68 6.93 -20.20
CA ALA A 274 -15.99 5.52 -20.42
C ALA A 274 -15.31 4.58 -19.42
N ALA A 275 -14.12 4.93 -18.94
CA ALA A 275 -13.40 4.12 -17.98
C ALA A 275 -14.04 4.12 -16.57
N ARG A 276 -14.61 5.25 -16.14
CA ARG A 276 -15.26 5.40 -14.81
C ARG A 276 -16.42 4.41 -14.57
N PRO A 277 -17.42 4.26 -15.46
CA PRO A 277 -18.47 3.26 -15.25
C PRO A 277 -17.95 1.83 -15.23
N VAL A 278 -16.92 1.49 -16.04
CA VAL A 278 -16.29 0.18 -16.00
C VAL A 278 -15.62 -0.06 -14.64
N GLN A 279 -14.87 0.92 -14.13
CA GLN A 279 -14.27 0.86 -12.81
C GLN A 279 -15.31 0.66 -11.71
N LEU A 280 -16.44 1.37 -11.76
CA LEU A 280 -17.54 1.24 -10.79
C LEU A 280 -18.18 -0.15 -10.85
N ALA A 281 -18.41 -0.69 -12.03
CA ALA A 281 -18.96 -2.04 -12.20
C ALA A 281 -18.01 -3.10 -11.62
N ILE A 282 -16.71 -2.99 -11.90
CA ILE A 282 -15.70 -3.89 -11.33
C ILE A 282 -15.65 -3.72 -9.81
N ALA A 283 -15.63 -2.50 -9.29
CA ALA A 283 -15.64 -2.24 -7.84
C ALA A 283 -16.85 -2.87 -7.14
N ALA A 284 -18.04 -2.80 -7.76
CA ALA A 284 -19.25 -3.45 -7.24
C ALA A 284 -19.14 -4.98 -7.24
N CYS A 285 -18.59 -5.59 -8.30
CA CYS A 285 -18.31 -7.02 -8.36
C CYS A 285 -17.32 -7.45 -7.28
N ILE A 286 -16.23 -6.72 -7.13
CA ILE A 286 -15.22 -7.00 -6.09
C ILE A 286 -15.84 -6.84 -4.69
N ALA A 287 -16.64 -5.80 -4.44
CA ALA A 287 -17.34 -5.60 -3.17
C ALA A 287 -18.24 -6.78 -2.83
N ALA A 288 -19.00 -7.32 -3.80
CA ALA A 288 -19.85 -8.49 -3.62
C ALA A 288 -19.04 -9.76 -3.29
N LEU A 289 -17.89 -9.97 -3.96
CA LEU A 289 -17.00 -11.10 -3.69
C LEU A 289 -16.33 -10.97 -2.30
N ILE A 290 -15.91 -9.78 -1.90
CA ILE A 290 -15.38 -9.49 -0.56
C ILE A 290 -16.46 -9.71 0.51
N TRP A 291 -17.68 -9.23 0.27
CA TRP A 291 -18.82 -9.49 1.16
C TRP A 291 -18.99 -10.99 1.39
N ARG A 292 -19.01 -11.78 0.32
CA ARG A 292 -19.13 -13.26 0.44
C ARG A 292 -17.95 -13.87 1.22
N ALA A 293 -16.73 -13.42 0.95
CA ALA A 293 -15.53 -13.93 1.61
C ALA A 293 -15.55 -13.66 3.12
N PHE A 294 -16.05 -12.48 3.55
CA PHE A 294 -16.10 -12.06 4.95
C PHE A 294 -17.31 -12.60 5.72
N ARG A 295 -18.37 -13.10 5.07
CA ARG A 295 -19.50 -13.78 5.75
C ARG A 295 -19.05 -15.00 6.57
N GLY A 296 -17.95 -15.63 6.20
CA GLY A 296 -17.31 -16.69 6.98
C GLY A 296 -16.39 -16.19 8.10
N GLY A 297 -16.35 -14.87 8.35
CA GLY A 297 -15.48 -14.23 9.32
C GLY A 297 -14.18 -13.68 8.70
N VAL A 298 -13.34 -13.10 9.54
CA VAL A 298 -12.06 -12.49 9.12
C VAL A 298 -10.98 -13.57 9.09
N THR A 299 -11.00 -14.41 8.06
CA THR A 299 -10.00 -15.46 7.80
C THR A 299 -8.77 -14.90 7.09
N VAL A 300 -7.71 -15.69 6.96
CA VAL A 300 -6.51 -15.29 6.18
C VAL A 300 -6.88 -15.07 4.72
N ARG A 301 -7.69 -15.96 4.14
CA ARG A 301 -8.22 -15.84 2.78
C ARG A 301 -9.00 -14.54 2.60
N ALA A 302 -9.94 -14.23 3.50
CA ALA A 302 -10.75 -13.01 3.43
C ALA A 302 -9.86 -11.76 3.48
N ARG A 303 -8.89 -11.72 4.38
CA ARG A 303 -7.92 -10.61 4.50
C ARG A 303 -7.09 -10.43 3.22
N SER A 304 -6.53 -11.52 2.70
CA SER A 304 -5.72 -11.49 1.47
C SER A 304 -6.56 -11.07 0.25
N ALA A 305 -7.83 -11.52 0.18
CA ALA A 305 -8.76 -11.09 -0.85
C ALA A 305 -9.07 -9.58 -0.74
N LEU A 306 -9.30 -9.05 0.47
CA LEU A 306 -9.54 -7.62 0.65
C LEU A 306 -8.32 -6.79 0.23
N LEU A 307 -7.11 -7.18 0.68
CA LEU A 307 -5.88 -6.45 0.37
C LEU A 307 -5.56 -6.42 -1.14
N SER A 308 -5.78 -7.52 -1.87
CA SER A 308 -5.58 -7.57 -3.33
C SER A 308 -6.75 -6.91 -4.08
N GLY A 309 -7.99 -7.17 -3.68
CA GLY A 309 -9.20 -6.62 -4.30
C GLY A 309 -9.32 -5.10 -4.17
N THR A 310 -8.66 -4.50 -3.17
CA THR A 310 -8.64 -3.03 -2.99
C THR A 310 -8.12 -2.33 -4.23
N PHE A 311 -7.06 -2.82 -4.87
CA PHE A 311 -6.48 -2.22 -6.08
C PHE A 311 -7.38 -2.37 -7.31
N LEU A 312 -8.17 -3.43 -7.39
CA LEU A 312 -9.16 -3.62 -8.46
C LEU A 312 -10.39 -2.72 -8.28
N ALA A 313 -10.74 -2.39 -7.04
CA ALA A 313 -11.92 -1.58 -6.73
C ALA A 313 -11.65 -0.08 -6.71
N THR A 314 -10.45 0.34 -6.30
CA THR A 314 -10.13 1.77 -6.22
C THR A 314 -9.80 2.36 -7.59
N PRO A 315 -10.32 3.56 -7.93
CA PRO A 315 -9.92 4.26 -9.15
C PRO A 315 -8.53 4.92 -9.03
N HIS A 316 -7.99 5.02 -7.82
CA HIS A 316 -6.78 5.79 -7.54
C HIS A 316 -5.90 5.09 -6.52
N ALA A 317 -4.79 4.54 -6.98
CA ALA A 317 -3.72 3.98 -6.18
C ALA A 317 -2.42 4.04 -6.97
N PHE A 318 -1.31 4.03 -6.27
CA PHE A 318 0.02 4.07 -6.88
C PHE A 318 0.84 2.84 -6.54
N VAL A 319 1.91 2.62 -7.31
CA VAL A 319 2.90 1.57 -7.07
C VAL A 319 3.45 1.56 -5.64
N TYR A 320 3.53 2.73 -5.00
CA TYR A 320 3.96 2.85 -3.61
C TYR A 320 2.87 2.44 -2.59
N ASP A 321 1.65 2.12 -3.00
CA ASP A 321 0.60 1.54 -2.15
C ASP A 321 0.66 0.00 -2.12
N LEU A 322 1.39 -0.62 -3.04
CA LEU A 322 1.52 -2.07 -3.19
C LEU A 322 2.20 -2.84 -2.03
N PRO A 323 2.80 -2.22 -0.97
CA PRO A 323 3.08 -2.96 0.26
C PRO A 323 1.87 -3.69 0.85
N MET A 324 0.64 -3.21 0.60
CA MET A 324 -0.59 -3.93 0.97
C MET A 324 -0.75 -5.24 0.18
N LEU A 325 -0.44 -5.24 -1.12
CA LEU A 325 -0.48 -6.43 -1.97
C LEU A 325 0.54 -7.47 -1.51
N THR A 326 1.75 -7.02 -1.13
CA THR A 326 2.78 -7.87 -0.53
C THR A 326 2.25 -8.56 0.75
N GLY A 327 1.43 -7.87 1.53
CA GLY A 327 0.72 -8.44 2.69
C GLY A 327 -0.27 -9.54 2.31
N ALA A 328 -1.00 -9.40 1.20
CA ALA A 328 -1.89 -10.44 0.69
C ALA A 328 -1.12 -11.70 0.29
N ILE A 329 0.01 -11.54 -0.42
CA ILE A 329 0.91 -12.62 -0.82
C ILE A 329 1.44 -13.34 0.41
N THR A 330 1.97 -12.60 1.38
CA THR A 330 2.55 -13.18 2.61
C THR A 330 1.50 -13.95 3.42
N GLY A 331 0.29 -13.41 3.56
CA GLY A 331 -0.81 -14.07 4.23
C GLY A 331 -1.18 -15.39 3.55
N PHE A 332 -1.33 -15.39 2.23
CA PHE A 332 -1.65 -16.59 1.44
C PHE A 332 -0.55 -17.67 1.56
N VAL A 333 0.72 -17.28 1.42
CA VAL A 333 1.85 -18.20 1.52
C VAL A 333 1.93 -18.80 2.93
N ALA A 334 1.78 -17.98 3.97
CA ALA A 334 1.81 -18.45 5.36
C ALA A 334 0.66 -19.44 5.66
N GLU A 335 -0.53 -19.22 5.07
CA GLU A 335 -1.67 -20.13 5.21
C GLU A 335 -1.41 -21.47 4.54
N LYS A 336 -0.87 -21.48 3.32
CA LYS A 336 -0.51 -22.74 2.64
C LYS A 336 0.55 -23.53 3.41
N LEU A 337 1.57 -22.86 3.93
CA LEU A 337 2.58 -23.51 4.78
C LEU A 337 1.98 -24.05 6.08
N ARG A 338 0.99 -23.34 6.65
CA ARG A 338 0.29 -23.79 7.87
C ARG A 338 -0.57 -25.04 7.61
N SER A 339 -1.24 -25.09 6.47
CA SER A 339 -2.10 -26.23 6.10
C SER A 339 -1.34 -27.43 5.58
N GLY A 340 -0.03 -27.31 5.34
CA GLY A 340 0.80 -28.38 4.77
C GLY A 340 0.44 -28.73 3.32
N THR A 341 -0.27 -27.83 2.62
CA THR A 341 -0.65 -28.07 1.21
C THR A 341 0.48 -27.65 0.28
N ASP A 342 0.77 -28.48 -0.71
CA ASP A 342 1.78 -28.19 -1.73
C ASP A 342 1.37 -27.00 -2.62
N PHE A 343 2.37 -26.27 -3.10
CA PHE A 343 2.17 -25.22 -4.09
C PHE A 343 2.14 -25.80 -5.49
N HIS A 344 1.09 -25.50 -6.26
CA HIS A 344 1.07 -25.79 -7.69
C HIS A 344 1.95 -24.81 -8.47
N SER A 345 2.48 -25.23 -9.61
CA SER A 345 3.36 -24.40 -10.43
C SER A 345 2.69 -23.07 -10.85
N ALA A 346 1.39 -23.10 -11.15
CA ALA A 346 0.61 -21.89 -11.48
C ALA A 346 0.49 -20.92 -10.29
N GLU A 347 0.30 -21.42 -9.07
CA GLU A 347 0.26 -20.59 -7.87
C GLU A 347 1.62 -19.89 -7.65
N ILE A 348 2.72 -20.64 -7.77
CA ILE A 348 4.07 -20.09 -7.66
C ILE A 348 4.29 -19.00 -8.71
N ALA A 349 3.90 -19.26 -9.96
CA ALA A 349 4.03 -18.29 -11.05
C ALA A 349 3.25 -17.00 -10.78
N ILE A 350 2.00 -17.10 -10.30
CA ILE A 350 1.17 -15.95 -9.93
C ILE A 350 1.79 -15.16 -8.77
N LEU A 351 2.27 -15.85 -7.73
CA LEU A 351 2.88 -15.20 -6.57
C LEU A 351 4.18 -14.48 -6.93
N ILE A 352 5.05 -15.11 -7.74
CA ILE A 352 6.28 -14.48 -8.22
C ILE A 352 5.95 -13.28 -9.11
N PHE A 353 5.00 -13.44 -10.03
CA PHE A 353 4.58 -12.36 -10.92
C PHE A 353 4.03 -11.18 -10.12
N ALA A 354 3.10 -11.40 -9.17
CA ALA A 354 2.54 -10.36 -8.33
C ALA A 354 3.59 -9.67 -7.44
N LEU A 355 4.61 -10.41 -6.98
CA LEU A 355 5.69 -9.86 -6.17
C LEU A 355 6.70 -9.04 -7.00
N ALA A 356 7.02 -9.49 -8.21
CA ALA A 356 8.01 -8.86 -9.08
C ALA A 356 7.45 -7.69 -9.89
N PHE A 357 6.16 -7.69 -10.18
CA PHE A 357 5.51 -6.75 -11.09
C PHE A 357 5.67 -5.28 -10.71
N PRO A 358 5.66 -4.86 -9.43
CA PRO A 358 5.94 -3.47 -9.05
C PRO A 358 7.29 -2.95 -9.58
N ALA A 359 8.32 -3.81 -9.62
CA ALA A 359 9.59 -3.44 -10.24
C ALA A 359 9.46 -3.32 -11.77
N LEU A 360 8.71 -4.22 -12.40
CA LEU A 360 8.46 -4.17 -13.84
C LEU A 360 7.71 -2.88 -14.23
N MET A 361 6.74 -2.42 -13.44
CA MET A 361 6.06 -1.14 -13.67
C MET A 361 7.04 0.04 -13.71
N MET A 362 8.07 0.03 -12.86
CA MET A 362 9.08 1.09 -12.83
C MET A 362 10.00 1.08 -14.05
N TRP A 363 10.16 -0.08 -14.71
CA TRP A 363 11.11 -0.27 -15.81
C TRP A 363 10.45 -0.29 -17.21
N ALA A 364 9.21 -0.79 -17.31
CA ALA A 364 8.55 -1.04 -18.59
C ALA A 364 8.10 0.22 -19.33
N GLY A 365 8.15 1.39 -18.67
CA GLY A 365 7.70 2.65 -19.24
C GLY A 365 6.19 2.71 -19.49
N PRO A 366 5.70 3.78 -20.15
CA PRO A 366 4.27 4.12 -20.21
C PRO A 366 3.42 3.24 -21.15
N HIS A 367 3.93 2.14 -21.68
CA HIS A 367 3.30 1.45 -22.80
C HIS A 367 2.68 0.09 -22.47
N VAL A 368 2.70 -0.34 -21.20
CA VAL A 368 2.21 -1.68 -20.81
C VAL A 368 0.97 -1.57 -19.91
N PRO A 369 -0.26 -1.63 -20.47
CA PRO A 369 -1.50 -1.49 -19.72
C PRO A 369 -1.88 -2.80 -19.00
N LEU A 370 -0.96 -3.36 -18.21
CA LEU A 370 -1.12 -4.64 -17.50
C LEU A 370 -0.99 -4.50 -15.99
N SER A 371 -1.01 -3.26 -15.47
CA SER A 371 -0.72 -3.01 -14.05
C SER A 371 -1.72 -3.65 -13.09
N THR A 372 -2.94 -3.97 -13.53
CA THR A 372 -3.98 -4.65 -12.72
C THR A 372 -3.98 -6.17 -12.87
N LEU A 373 -3.18 -6.73 -13.77
CA LEU A 373 -3.18 -8.18 -14.01
C LEU A 373 -2.65 -8.98 -12.80
N PRO A 374 -1.57 -8.58 -12.13
CA PRO A 374 -1.08 -9.28 -10.94
C PRO A 374 -2.12 -9.29 -9.80
N GLU A 375 -2.80 -8.17 -9.58
CA GLU A 375 -3.84 -8.03 -8.56
C GLU A 375 -5.03 -8.94 -8.87
N LEU A 376 -5.44 -9.00 -10.14
CA LEU A 376 -6.55 -9.85 -10.59
C LEU A 376 -6.21 -11.34 -10.43
N LEU A 377 -5.02 -11.75 -10.87
CA LEU A 377 -4.56 -13.13 -10.73
C LEU A 377 -4.43 -13.53 -9.26
N LEU A 378 -3.84 -12.69 -8.42
CA LEU A 378 -3.71 -12.95 -6.99
C LEU A 378 -5.09 -12.99 -6.31
N PHE A 379 -5.99 -12.07 -6.64
CA PHE A 379 -7.35 -12.04 -6.10
C PHE A 379 -8.11 -13.32 -6.46
N GLY A 380 -8.06 -13.75 -7.72
CA GLY A 380 -8.64 -14.99 -8.19
C GLY A 380 -8.06 -16.23 -7.50
N LEU A 381 -6.73 -16.29 -7.38
CA LEU A 381 -6.02 -17.34 -6.66
C LEU A 381 -6.48 -17.46 -5.21
N VAL A 382 -6.54 -16.34 -4.49
CA VAL A 382 -6.95 -16.29 -3.08
C VAL A 382 -8.41 -16.71 -2.92
N LEU A 383 -9.32 -16.30 -3.81
CA LEU A 383 -10.74 -16.65 -3.74
C LEU A 383 -11.02 -18.12 -4.07
N THR A 384 -10.23 -18.75 -4.93
CA THR A 384 -10.42 -20.15 -5.32
C THR A 384 -9.78 -21.13 -4.34
N HIS A 385 -8.82 -20.65 -3.53
CA HIS A 385 -8.17 -21.47 -2.52
C HIS A 385 -9.16 -21.89 -1.42
N ARG A 386 -9.23 -23.20 -1.15
CA ARG A 386 -10.03 -23.76 -0.04
C ARG A 386 -9.16 -23.74 1.22
N GLU A 387 -9.59 -23.00 2.24
CA GLU A 387 -8.99 -23.13 3.57
C GLU A 387 -9.22 -24.54 4.10
N ALA A 388 -8.19 -25.17 4.68
CA ALA A 388 -8.39 -26.40 5.42
C ALA A 388 -9.40 -26.13 6.55
N ALA A 389 -10.39 -27.01 6.69
CA ALA A 389 -11.35 -26.92 7.78
C ALA A 389 -10.57 -26.88 9.12
N ALA A 390 -10.83 -25.85 9.93
CA ALA A 390 -10.16 -25.60 11.19
C ALA A 390 -10.63 -26.58 12.26
#